data_cc6f9dbc86bcdc0d4703a949c82c2122
#
_entry.id   cc6f9dbc86bcdc0d4703a949c82c2122
#
_cell.length_a   1.000
_cell.length_b   1.000
_cell.length_c   1.000
_cell.angle_alpha   90.00
_cell.angle_beta   90.00
_cell.angle_gamma   90.00
#
_symmetry.space_group_name_H-M   'P 1'
#
loop_
_entity.id
_entity.type
_entity.pdbx_description
1 polymer ?
#
loop_
_entity_poly.entity_id
_entity_poly.type
_entity_poly.pdbx_seq_one_letter_code
_entity_poly.pdbx_strand_id
1 'polypeptide(L)'
;GIIEELSRDAHDKHNLPRGSEMYPYQMDGPVWENDKMGFRQYFDGRNCCDVFGKRISEMVLDTVGISPEGHPANTYQVVREWGCDILSAANSFGLGGLAMQTPDSLVRMGVPASYTEDVIDSTYYELVTKGPVRSIIRLTYKGWQIGNNKIDLCEEISIWAGKYGYEKRISTTTLPGNYFLVTGIVNT
;
A
#
# COMPACT_ATOMS: atom_id res chain seq x y z
N GLY A 1 -7.04 -4.08 13.19
CA GLY A 1 -5.72 -4.62 13.44
C GLY A 1 -4.78 -4.38 12.28
N ILE A 2 -3.51 -4.56 12.52
CA ILE A 2 -2.46 -4.53 11.51
C ILE A 2 -1.81 -5.91 11.50
N ILE A 3 -1.59 -6.46 10.32
CA ILE A 3 -0.95 -7.75 10.16
C ILE A 3 0.57 -7.54 10.15
N GLU A 4 1.20 -7.77 11.27
CA GLU A 4 2.61 -7.51 11.49
C GLU A 4 3.52 -8.49 10.73
N GLU A 5 3.19 -9.78 10.76
CA GLU A 5 4.04 -10.82 10.19
C GLU A 5 4.14 -10.75 8.67
N LEU A 6 3.12 -10.25 8.00
CA LEU A 6 3.09 -10.20 6.54
C LEU A 6 4.09 -9.25 5.91
N SER A 7 4.50 -8.25 6.65
CA SER A 7 5.42 -7.24 6.13
C SER A 7 6.74 -7.18 6.88
N ARG A 8 6.94 -8.03 7.88
CA ARG A 8 8.16 -8.01 8.68
C ARG A 8 9.41 -8.26 7.85
N ASP A 9 9.33 -9.19 6.91
CA ASP A 9 10.43 -9.55 6.03
C ASP A 9 10.38 -8.84 4.67
N ALA A 10 9.33 -8.06 4.42
CA ALA A 10 9.13 -7.28 3.20
C ALA A 10 9.75 -5.88 3.31
N HIS A 11 10.96 -5.78 3.81
CA HIS A 11 11.63 -4.51 4.00
C HIS A 11 12.18 -3.93 2.71
N ASP A 12 12.47 -4.78 1.75
CA ASP A 12 12.95 -4.41 0.43
C ASP A 12 12.00 -4.98 -0.63
N LYS A 13 11.26 -4.14 -1.31
CA LYS A 13 10.27 -4.59 -2.29
C LYS A 13 10.88 -5.22 -3.54
N HIS A 14 12.15 -4.99 -3.84
CA HIS A 14 12.85 -5.66 -4.92
C HIS A 14 13.11 -7.13 -4.64
N ASN A 15 13.10 -7.51 -3.37
CA ASN A 15 13.27 -8.89 -2.93
C ASN A 15 11.95 -9.63 -2.71
N LEU A 16 10.81 -8.95 -2.89
CA LEU A 16 9.51 -9.58 -2.74
C LEU A 16 9.26 -10.55 -3.91
N PRO A 17 8.90 -11.80 -3.64
CA PRO A 17 8.44 -12.71 -4.67
C PRO A 17 7.13 -12.20 -5.28
N ARG A 18 6.78 -12.68 -6.47
CA ARG A 18 5.56 -12.29 -7.18
C ARG A 18 4.65 -13.50 -7.39
N GLY A 19 3.36 -13.22 -7.54
CA GLY A 19 2.37 -14.26 -7.80
C GLY A 19 2.24 -15.26 -6.65
N SER A 20 2.13 -16.53 -6.98
CA SER A 20 1.96 -17.59 -5.99
C SER A 20 3.12 -17.79 -5.03
N GLU A 21 4.26 -17.18 -5.32
CA GLU A 21 5.46 -17.25 -4.47
C GLU A 21 5.45 -16.21 -3.34
N MET A 22 4.40 -15.39 -3.28
CA MET A 22 4.25 -14.33 -2.27
C MET A 22 3.99 -14.84 -0.84
N TYR A 23 3.80 -16.13 -0.67
CA TYR A 23 3.64 -16.70 0.67
C TYR A 23 4.95 -16.57 1.50
N PRO A 24 4.88 -16.10 2.76
CA PRO A 24 3.70 -15.74 3.56
C PRO A 24 3.11 -14.34 3.28
N TYR A 25 3.54 -13.65 2.27
CA TYR A 25 3.10 -12.31 1.91
C TYR A 25 1.79 -12.34 1.12
N GLN A 26 0.70 -12.58 1.81
CA GLN A 26 -0.60 -12.93 1.22
C GLN A 26 -1.21 -11.89 0.30
N MET A 27 -0.79 -10.64 0.32
CA MET A 27 -1.43 -9.58 -0.45
C MET A 27 -0.44 -8.59 -1.08
N ASP A 28 0.73 -9.02 -1.50
CA ASP A 28 1.72 -8.20 -2.20
C ASP A 28 2.21 -6.96 -1.43
N GLY A 29 1.93 -6.86 -0.14
CA GLY A 29 2.36 -5.74 0.68
C GLY A 29 1.59 -5.60 2.00
N PRO A 30 1.89 -4.58 2.81
CA PRO A 30 1.27 -4.38 4.09
C PRO A 30 -0.22 -4.07 3.98
N VAL A 31 -0.99 -4.60 4.92
CA VAL A 31 -2.41 -4.34 5.08
C VAL A 31 -2.69 -3.75 6.45
N TRP A 32 -3.72 -2.95 6.55
CA TRP A 32 -4.23 -2.41 7.81
C TRP A 32 -5.75 -2.30 7.75
N GLU A 33 -6.40 -2.49 8.87
CA GLU A 33 -7.86 -2.44 8.97
C GLU A 33 -8.33 -1.94 10.32
N ASN A 34 -9.57 -1.51 10.35
CA ASN A 34 -10.35 -1.28 11.56
C ASN A 34 -11.71 -2.00 11.44
N ASP A 35 -12.64 -1.67 12.33
CA ASP A 35 -13.99 -2.22 12.35
C ASP A 35 -14.88 -1.76 11.17
N LYS A 36 -14.42 -0.88 10.28
CA LYS A 36 -15.19 -0.32 9.15
C LYS A 36 -14.58 -0.63 7.80
N MET A 37 -13.27 -0.54 7.67
CA MET A 37 -12.57 -0.59 6.39
C MET A 37 -11.26 -1.35 6.52
N GLY A 38 -10.80 -1.86 5.40
CA GLY A 38 -9.45 -2.37 5.25
C GLY A 38 -8.74 -1.73 4.06
N PHE A 39 -7.42 -1.78 4.07
CA PHE A 39 -6.56 -1.17 3.05
C PHE A 39 -5.34 -2.04 2.83
N ARG A 40 -4.76 -1.93 1.63
CA ARG A 40 -3.49 -2.55 1.27
C ARG A 40 -2.64 -1.57 0.50
N GLN A 41 -1.35 -1.50 0.80
CA GLN A 41 -0.36 -0.85 -0.04
C GLN A 41 0.44 -1.91 -0.79
N TYR A 42 0.45 -1.84 -2.11
CA TYR A 42 1.35 -2.68 -2.90
C TYR A 42 2.81 -2.27 -2.69
N PHE A 43 3.66 -3.25 -2.42
CA PHE A 43 5.12 -3.07 -2.29
C PHE A 43 5.90 -3.44 -3.55
N ASP A 44 5.22 -3.80 -4.60
CA ASP A 44 5.81 -3.99 -5.92
C ASP A 44 5.72 -2.71 -6.77
N GLY A 45 6.12 -2.80 -8.04
CA GLY A 45 6.10 -1.66 -8.96
C GLY A 45 4.76 -0.94 -9.12
N ARG A 46 3.64 -1.52 -8.65
CA ARG A 46 2.32 -0.89 -8.66
C ARG A 46 2.25 0.33 -7.74
N ASN A 47 2.82 0.25 -6.53
CA ASN A 47 2.83 1.30 -5.52
C ASN A 47 1.50 2.04 -5.34
N CYS A 48 0.39 1.34 -5.44
CA CYS A 48 -0.96 1.87 -5.26
C CYS A 48 -1.61 1.29 -4.00
N CYS A 49 -2.71 1.89 -3.58
CA CYS A 49 -3.45 1.45 -2.40
C CYS A 49 -4.84 0.95 -2.80
N ASP A 50 -5.18 -0.25 -2.35
CA ASP A 50 -6.51 -0.82 -2.47
C ASP A 50 -7.39 -0.50 -1.26
N VAL A 51 -8.69 -0.70 -1.44
CA VAL A 51 -9.71 -0.50 -0.41
C VAL A 51 -10.57 -1.74 -0.29
N PHE A 52 -10.65 -2.27 0.92
CA PHE A 52 -11.55 -3.36 1.26
C PHE A 52 -12.78 -2.82 2.01
N GLY A 53 -13.95 -2.96 1.40
CA GLY A 53 -15.22 -2.66 2.03
C GLY A 53 -15.62 -3.80 2.95
N LYS A 54 -15.82 -3.51 4.25
CA LYS A 54 -16.20 -4.49 5.26
C LYS A 54 -17.71 -4.45 5.52
N ARG A 55 -18.31 -5.62 5.71
CA ARG A 55 -19.71 -5.80 6.09
C ARG A 55 -19.86 -6.21 7.56
N ILE A 56 -18.75 -6.54 8.21
CA ILE A 56 -18.65 -6.96 9.60
C ILE A 56 -17.58 -6.12 10.31
N SER A 57 -17.64 -6.08 11.62
CA SER A 57 -16.70 -5.29 12.45
C SER A 57 -15.45 -6.06 12.88
N GLU A 58 -15.46 -7.37 12.71
CA GLU A 58 -14.35 -8.25 13.07
C GLU A 58 -13.13 -7.97 12.19
N MET A 59 -11.93 -8.17 12.73
CA MET A 59 -10.68 -8.13 11.99
C MET A 59 -10.58 -9.40 11.13
N VAL A 60 -10.36 -9.24 9.81
CA VAL A 60 -10.43 -10.34 8.85
C VAL A 60 -9.24 -10.39 7.88
N LEU A 61 -8.49 -9.30 7.75
CA LEU A 61 -7.44 -9.23 6.73
C LEU A 61 -6.24 -10.16 7.00
N ASP A 62 -6.15 -10.73 8.19
CA ASP A 62 -5.17 -11.78 8.53
C ASP A 62 -5.46 -13.12 7.83
N THR A 63 -6.67 -13.32 7.34
CA THR A 63 -7.09 -14.55 6.63
C THR A 63 -7.50 -14.28 5.17
N VAL A 64 -7.79 -13.05 4.82
CA VAL A 64 -8.14 -12.65 3.45
C VAL A 64 -6.92 -12.75 2.54
N GLY A 65 -7.09 -13.24 1.32
CA GLY A 65 -5.98 -13.44 0.38
C GLY A 65 -5.27 -14.78 0.55
N ILE A 66 -5.80 -15.67 1.39
CA ILE A 66 -5.27 -17.03 1.61
C ILE A 66 -6.37 -18.05 1.27
N SER A 67 -6.00 -19.09 0.53
CA SER A 67 -6.90 -20.24 0.28
C SER A 67 -7.04 -21.13 1.53
N PRO A 68 -8.02 -22.03 1.58
CA PRO A 68 -8.15 -23.00 2.68
C PRO A 68 -6.90 -23.87 2.88
N GLU A 69 -6.10 -24.06 1.84
CA GLU A 69 -4.83 -24.82 1.87
C GLU A 69 -3.65 -23.98 2.36
N GLY A 70 -3.85 -22.67 2.65
CA GLY A 70 -2.83 -21.78 3.16
C GLY A 70 -1.95 -21.11 2.09
N HIS A 71 -2.39 -21.12 0.83
CA HIS A 71 -1.66 -20.47 -0.27
C HIS A 71 -2.26 -19.11 -0.64
N PRO A 72 -1.48 -18.15 -1.14
CA PRO A 72 -1.98 -16.88 -1.66
C PRO A 72 -3.07 -17.11 -2.72
N ALA A 73 -4.18 -16.42 -2.58
CA ALA A 73 -5.33 -16.54 -3.48
C ALA A 73 -6.14 -15.24 -3.51
N ASN A 74 -6.74 -14.92 -4.67
CA ASN A 74 -7.57 -13.74 -4.84
C ASN A 74 -8.97 -13.92 -4.22
N THR A 75 -9.04 -14.25 -2.93
CA THR A 75 -10.30 -14.54 -2.23
C THR A 75 -11.14 -13.29 -1.97
N TYR A 76 -10.59 -12.12 -2.21
CA TYR A 76 -11.17 -10.80 -1.91
C TYR A 76 -11.81 -10.10 -3.13
N GLN A 77 -11.67 -10.65 -4.34
CA GLN A 77 -12.22 -10.04 -5.55
C GLN A 77 -13.73 -10.25 -5.73
N VAL A 78 -14.33 -11.11 -4.93
CA VAL A 78 -15.77 -11.38 -4.93
C VAL A 78 -16.36 -11.11 -3.56
N VAL A 79 -17.61 -10.64 -3.54
CA VAL A 79 -18.31 -10.35 -2.28
C VAL A 79 -18.41 -11.60 -1.42
N ARG A 80 -17.95 -11.49 -0.18
CA ARG A 80 -18.03 -12.52 0.87
C ARG A 80 -18.82 -11.98 2.07
N GLU A 81 -19.00 -12.82 3.09
CA GLU A 81 -19.66 -12.39 4.32
C GLU A 81 -18.94 -11.20 4.99
N TRP A 82 -17.63 -11.19 4.99
CA TRP A 82 -16.82 -10.12 5.57
C TRP A 82 -16.81 -8.84 4.71
N GLY A 83 -17.01 -8.94 3.38
CA GLY A 83 -16.88 -7.86 2.41
C GLY A 83 -16.11 -8.27 1.16
N CYS A 84 -15.45 -7.33 0.53
CA CYS A 84 -14.59 -7.54 -0.66
C CYS A 84 -13.69 -6.35 -0.93
N ASP A 85 -12.78 -6.51 -1.91
CA ASP A 85 -12.11 -5.39 -2.56
C ASP A 85 -13.17 -4.58 -3.35
N ILE A 86 -13.21 -3.29 -3.10
CA ILE A 86 -14.19 -2.35 -3.69
C ILE A 86 -13.55 -1.32 -4.61
N LEU A 87 -12.24 -1.40 -4.82
CA LEU A 87 -11.50 -0.44 -5.64
C LEU A 87 -10.52 -1.15 -6.56
N SER A 88 -10.80 -1.16 -7.85
CA SER A 88 -9.85 -1.67 -8.84
C SER A 88 -8.70 -0.69 -9.04
N ALA A 89 -7.63 -0.86 -8.27
CA ALA A 89 -6.48 0.04 -8.32
C ALA A 89 -5.68 -0.10 -9.63
N ALA A 90 -5.46 -1.34 -10.10
CA ALA A 90 -4.73 -1.64 -11.34
C ALA A 90 -3.48 -0.75 -11.54
N ASN A 91 -3.39 -0.06 -12.68
CA ASN A 91 -2.31 0.86 -13.03
C ASN A 91 -2.62 2.32 -12.65
N SER A 92 -3.37 2.55 -11.57
CA SER A 92 -3.80 3.86 -11.13
C SER A 92 -3.17 4.28 -9.78
N PHE A 93 -3.64 5.38 -9.23
CA PHE A 93 -3.30 5.80 -7.86
C PHE A 93 -3.92 4.91 -6.78
N GLY A 94 -4.95 4.11 -7.11
CA GLY A 94 -5.78 3.49 -6.09
C GLY A 94 -6.44 4.56 -5.21
N LEU A 95 -6.34 4.39 -3.89
CA LEU A 95 -6.76 5.39 -2.92
C LEU A 95 -5.54 6.08 -2.29
N GLY A 96 -5.22 7.28 -2.75
CA GLY A 96 -4.15 8.08 -2.14
C GLY A 96 -2.73 7.67 -2.52
N GLY A 97 -2.54 7.01 -3.67
CA GLY A 97 -1.22 6.82 -4.26
C GLY A 97 -0.53 8.15 -4.56
N LEU A 98 0.77 8.12 -4.73
CA LEU A 98 1.59 9.33 -4.87
C LEU A 98 2.19 9.48 -6.27
N ALA A 99 2.34 10.72 -6.67
CA ALA A 99 3.12 11.12 -7.82
C ALA A 99 3.86 12.43 -7.55
N MET A 100 4.84 12.72 -8.39
CA MET A 100 5.54 14.00 -8.43
C MET A 100 5.15 14.74 -9.69
N GLN A 101 4.59 15.92 -9.54
CA GLN A 101 4.45 16.88 -10.63
C GLN A 101 5.76 17.62 -10.80
N THR A 102 6.38 17.45 -11.95
CA THR A 102 7.52 18.26 -12.41
C THR A 102 7.02 19.29 -13.41
N PRO A 103 7.86 20.25 -13.88
CA PRO A 103 7.47 21.17 -14.94
C PRO A 103 7.00 20.46 -16.22
N ASP A 104 7.57 19.30 -16.52
CA ASP A 104 7.42 18.64 -17.82
C ASP A 104 6.50 17.39 -17.77
N SER A 105 6.28 16.85 -16.57
CA SER A 105 5.59 15.54 -16.46
C SER A 105 4.98 15.29 -15.07
N LEU A 106 4.05 14.33 -15.02
CA LEU A 106 3.55 13.72 -13.80
C LEU A 106 4.17 12.33 -13.67
N VAL A 107 5.05 12.15 -12.68
CA VAL A 107 5.75 10.89 -12.42
C VAL A 107 5.08 10.18 -11.25
N ARG A 108 4.30 9.15 -11.53
CA ARG A 108 3.65 8.34 -10.50
C ARG A 108 4.71 7.50 -9.75
N MET A 109 4.56 7.36 -8.45
CA MET A 109 5.37 6.47 -7.64
C MET A 109 4.95 5.01 -7.91
N GLY A 110 5.43 4.46 -9.01
CA GLY A 110 5.11 3.12 -9.48
C GLY A 110 5.30 3.00 -10.97
N VAL A 111 5.27 1.77 -11.48
CA VAL A 111 5.46 1.48 -12.91
C VAL A 111 4.14 1.06 -13.52
N PRO A 112 3.52 1.89 -14.36
CA PRO A 112 2.18 1.64 -14.88
C PRO A 112 2.04 0.39 -15.74
N ALA A 113 3.08 -0.02 -16.45
CA ALA A 113 2.92 -0.95 -17.57
C ALA A 113 3.54 -2.34 -17.36
N SER A 114 4.59 -2.49 -16.58
CA SER A 114 5.36 -3.74 -16.59
C SER A 114 5.53 -4.42 -15.23
N TYR A 115 5.45 -3.70 -14.13
CA TYR A 115 5.81 -4.16 -12.77
C TYR A 115 7.25 -4.72 -12.66
N THR A 116 8.03 -4.64 -13.73
CA THR A 116 9.38 -5.20 -13.83
C THR A 116 10.47 -4.18 -13.57
N GLU A 117 10.19 -2.91 -13.89
CA GLU A 117 11.10 -1.82 -13.61
C GLU A 117 10.53 -1.01 -12.46
N ASP A 118 11.28 -0.88 -11.39
CA ASP A 118 10.88 -0.09 -10.24
C ASP A 118 11.68 1.21 -10.21
N VAL A 119 10.98 2.31 -9.98
CA VAL A 119 11.59 3.63 -9.86
C VAL A 119 12.07 3.93 -8.45
N ILE A 120 11.99 2.95 -7.54
CA ILE A 120 12.36 3.08 -6.13
C ILE A 120 13.43 2.03 -5.81
N ASP A 121 14.53 2.45 -5.20
CA ASP A 121 15.63 1.56 -4.87
C ASP A 121 15.22 0.52 -3.79
N SER A 122 14.53 0.96 -2.75
CA SER A 122 14.04 0.07 -1.68
C SER A 122 12.86 0.64 -0.91
N THR A 123 12.04 -0.24 -0.32
CA THR A 123 10.90 0.12 0.51
C THR A 123 10.97 -0.63 1.84
N TYR A 124 10.77 0.10 2.95
CA TYR A 124 10.80 -0.43 4.31
C TYR A 124 9.47 -0.26 4.98
N TYR A 125 9.10 -1.24 5.79
CA TYR A 125 7.93 -1.25 6.64
C TYR A 125 8.34 -1.19 8.11
N GLU A 126 7.59 -0.43 8.90
CA GLU A 126 7.71 -0.37 10.35
C GLU A 126 6.31 -0.33 10.97
N LEU A 127 6.04 -1.23 11.91
CA LEU A 127 4.88 -1.14 12.79
C LEU A 127 5.24 -0.21 13.96
N VAL A 128 4.78 1.04 13.89
CA VAL A 128 5.09 2.07 14.90
C VAL A 128 4.28 1.86 16.17
N THR A 129 2.98 1.56 16.01
CA THR A 129 2.12 1.23 17.14
C THR A 129 0.93 0.37 16.70
N LYS A 130 0.52 -0.53 17.59
CA LYS A 130 -0.65 -1.39 17.42
C LYS A 130 -1.51 -1.24 18.66
N GLY A 131 -2.70 -0.76 18.50
CA GLY A 131 -3.61 -0.56 19.63
C GLY A 131 -5.06 -0.71 19.25
N PRO A 132 -5.96 -0.87 20.27
CA PRO A 132 -7.38 -1.12 20.01
C PRO A 132 -8.11 0.11 19.44
N VAL A 133 -7.59 1.31 19.67
CA VAL A 133 -8.21 2.57 19.22
C VAL A 133 -7.53 3.13 17.99
N ARG A 134 -6.19 3.03 17.92
CA ARG A 134 -5.36 3.55 16.83
C ARG A 134 -4.20 2.63 16.56
N SER A 135 -3.89 2.43 15.28
CA SER A 135 -2.64 1.79 14.83
C SER A 135 -1.92 2.71 13.87
N ILE A 136 -0.59 2.62 13.86
CA ILE A 136 0.28 3.42 13.02
C ILE A 136 1.31 2.51 12.37
N ILE A 137 1.43 2.59 11.06
CA ILE A 137 2.53 2.02 10.30
C ILE A 137 3.32 3.13 9.61
N ARG A 138 4.59 2.84 9.33
CA ARG A 138 5.46 3.72 8.56
C ARG A 138 6.04 2.97 7.38
N LEU A 139 5.93 3.58 6.19
CA LEU A 139 6.50 3.10 4.95
C LEU A 139 7.58 4.08 4.51
N THR A 140 8.80 3.60 4.32
CA THR A 140 9.91 4.44 3.89
C THR A 140 10.38 3.98 2.52
N TYR A 141 10.36 4.88 1.57
CA TYR A 141 10.80 4.66 0.19
C TYR A 141 12.13 5.37 -0.02
N LYS A 142 13.14 4.63 -0.44
CA LYS A 142 14.48 5.14 -0.71
C LYS A 142 14.73 5.24 -2.21
N GLY A 143 15.30 6.35 -2.61
CA GLY A 143 15.81 6.54 -3.96
C GLY A 143 14.74 6.55 -5.04
N TRP A 144 13.56 7.13 -4.77
CA TRP A 144 12.57 7.33 -5.84
C TRP A 144 13.13 8.20 -6.95
N GLN A 145 13.32 7.59 -8.13
CA GLN A 145 13.93 8.24 -9.29
C GLN A 145 12.92 9.13 -10.02
N ILE A 146 13.22 10.42 -10.12
CA ILE A 146 12.42 11.42 -10.82
C ILE A 146 13.35 12.25 -11.70
N GLY A 147 13.40 11.92 -12.98
CA GLY A 147 14.41 12.49 -13.88
C GLY A 147 15.81 12.17 -13.37
N ASN A 148 16.63 13.20 -13.13
CA ASN A 148 17.99 13.06 -12.59
C ASN A 148 18.07 13.12 -11.06
N ASN A 149 16.93 13.22 -10.38
CA ASN A 149 16.88 13.35 -8.92
C ASN A 149 16.49 12.02 -8.27
N LYS A 150 17.07 11.73 -7.11
CA LYS A 150 16.62 10.68 -6.21
C LYS A 150 16.02 11.30 -4.95
N ILE A 151 14.81 10.90 -4.61
CA ILE A 151 14.04 11.45 -3.51
C ILE A 151 13.70 10.34 -2.54
N ASP A 152 13.99 10.55 -1.27
CA ASP A 152 13.49 9.68 -0.19
C ASP A 152 12.16 10.21 0.31
N LEU A 153 11.24 9.31 0.60
CA LEU A 153 9.90 9.63 1.06
C LEU A 153 9.51 8.70 2.21
N CYS A 154 8.81 9.25 3.18
CA CYS A 154 8.24 8.50 4.30
C CYS A 154 6.75 8.80 4.39
N GLU A 155 5.94 7.74 4.42
CA GLU A 155 4.51 7.79 4.72
C GLU A 155 4.26 7.23 6.12
N GLU A 156 3.67 8.03 7.00
CA GLU A 156 3.14 7.56 8.27
C GLU A 156 1.61 7.46 8.14
N ILE A 157 1.11 6.25 8.25
CA ILE A 157 -0.30 5.91 8.05
C ILE A 157 -0.92 5.60 9.41
N SER A 158 -1.97 6.33 9.76
CA SER A 158 -2.73 6.13 10.99
C SER A 158 -4.16 5.70 10.68
N ILE A 159 -4.62 4.65 11.32
CA ILE A 159 -6.02 4.21 11.25
C ILE A 159 -6.62 4.17 12.66
N TRP A 160 -7.87 4.62 12.79
CA TRP A 160 -8.63 4.64 14.05
C TRP A 160 -9.85 3.76 13.98
N ALA A 161 -10.21 3.15 15.10
CA ALA A 161 -11.48 2.46 15.26
C ALA A 161 -12.65 3.40 14.97
N GLY A 162 -13.68 2.90 14.30
CA GLY A 162 -14.91 3.61 13.97
C GLY A 162 -14.82 4.59 12.81
N LYS A 163 -13.68 4.73 12.13
CA LYS A 163 -13.51 5.65 10.99
C LYS A 163 -13.55 4.89 9.66
N TYR A 164 -14.10 5.54 8.62
CA TYR A 164 -14.16 5.01 7.24
C TYR A 164 -12.94 5.43 6.40
N GLY A 165 -11.79 5.62 7.01
CA GLY A 165 -10.58 6.04 6.32
C GLY A 165 -9.37 6.02 7.24
N TYR A 166 -8.26 6.47 6.68
CA TYR A 166 -7.00 6.63 7.40
C TYR A 166 -6.42 8.02 7.17
N GLU A 167 -5.49 8.43 7.99
CA GLU A 167 -4.66 9.61 7.75
C GLU A 167 -3.29 9.18 7.24
N LYS A 168 -2.79 9.89 6.25
CA LYS A 168 -1.45 9.73 5.71
C LYS A 168 -0.68 11.02 5.88
N ARG A 169 0.41 10.97 6.65
CA ARG A 169 1.36 12.06 6.79
C ARG A 169 2.59 11.72 5.96
N ILE A 170 2.99 12.64 5.10
CA ILE A 170 4.09 12.44 4.17
C ILE A 170 5.22 13.40 4.50
N SER A 171 6.44 12.87 4.55
CA SER A 171 7.67 13.65 4.61
C SER A 171 8.64 13.19 3.52
N THR A 172 9.40 14.12 2.99
CA THR A 172 10.35 13.84 1.90
C THR A 172 11.65 14.59 2.14
N THR A 173 12.72 14.17 1.49
CA THR A 173 13.93 15.00 1.29
C THR A 173 13.55 16.29 0.55
N THR A 174 14.42 17.28 0.59
CA THR A 174 14.16 18.56 -0.08
C THR A 174 13.85 18.36 -1.56
N LEU A 175 12.69 18.86 -1.98
CA LEU A 175 12.28 18.83 -3.38
C LEU A 175 12.91 20.03 -4.14
N PRO A 176 13.21 19.86 -5.44
CA PRO A 176 13.48 21.02 -6.31
C PRO A 176 12.31 22.02 -6.25
N GLY A 177 12.59 23.31 -6.33
CA GLY A 177 11.61 24.37 -6.05
C GLY A 177 10.39 24.42 -6.98
N ASN A 178 10.41 23.67 -8.08
CA ASN A 178 9.31 23.55 -9.06
C ASN A 178 8.70 22.14 -9.12
N TYR A 179 8.97 21.31 -8.11
CA TYR A 179 8.37 19.97 -7.94
C TYR A 179 7.29 20.02 -6.87
N PHE A 180 6.18 19.33 -7.12
CA PHE A 180 5.05 19.23 -6.18
C PHE A 180 4.66 17.78 -5.99
N LEU A 181 4.56 17.37 -4.74
CA LEU A 181 3.99 16.07 -4.41
C LEU A 181 2.47 16.14 -4.63
N VAL A 182 1.94 15.18 -5.36
CA VAL A 182 0.51 15.08 -5.66
C VAL A 182 -0.02 13.69 -5.31
N THR A 183 -1.31 13.63 -5.03
CA THR A 183 -2.02 12.39 -4.74
C THR A 183 -3.31 12.34 -5.54
N GLY A 184 -3.90 11.17 -5.66
CA GLY A 184 -5.13 10.98 -6.41
C GLY A 184 -5.93 9.76 -5.95
N ILE A 185 -7.13 9.68 -6.49
CA ILE A 185 -8.03 8.53 -6.36
C ILE A 185 -8.34 8.05 -7.76
N VAL A 186 -8.37 6.73 -7.94
CA VAL A 186 -8.80 6.17 -9.22
C VAL A 186 -10.27 6.54 -9.48
N ASN A 187 -10.55 6.96 -10.68
CA ASN A 187 -11.92 7.19 -11.15
C ASN A 187 -12.34 5.96 -11.95
N THR A 188 -13.30 5.21 -11.43
CA THR A 188 -13.85 3.99 -12.03
C THR A 188 -15.17 4.28 -12.72
#